data_c8efc5848b88318abe1df49aad92acdc
#
_entry.id   c8efc5848b88318abe1df49aad92acdc
#
_cell.length_a   1.000
_cell.length_b   1.000
_cell.length_c   1.000
_cell.angle_alpha   90.00
_cell.angle_beta   90.00
_cell.angle_gamma   90.00
#
_symmetry.space_group_name_H-M   'P 1'
#
loop_
_entity.id
_entity.type
_entity.pdbx_description
1 polymer ?
#
loop_
_entity_poly.entity_id
_entity_poly.type
_entity_poly.pdbx_seq_one_letter_code
_entity_poly.pdbx_strand_id
1 'polypeptide(L)'
;MREPLVSRALKISLYIIFAVGVCGTITLPWMIDSYMRILYDAYYIQEGYRRFIIAFLMLSASLVLVIVWEMIRILRSVPIDPFVMRNVKILRQIGLLLILLAVMFFLKCLYYVTFLTMACGCMFVVCGLFAFTLCNLFRQAVVFKEENDLTI
;
A
#
# COMPACT_ATOMS: atom_id res chain seq x y z
N MET A 1 -17.64 14.86 20.33
CA MET A 1 -16.22 15.28 20.27
C MET A 1 -15.87 15.73 18.85
N ARG A 2 -15.30 16.92 18.69
CA ARG A 2 -14.87 17.39 17.34
C ARG A 2 -13.64 16.58 16.94
N GLU A 3 -13.70 15.89 15.77
CA GLU A 3 -12.53 15.19 15.23
C GLU A 3 -11.36 16.18 15.11
N PRO A 4 -10.15 15.81 15.55
CA PRO A 4 -8.98 16.68 15.41
C PRO A 4 -8.75 17.00 13.94
N LEU A 5 -8.43 18.26 13.64
CA LEU A 5 -8.21 18.77 12.27
C LEU A 5 -7.25 17.86 11.46
N VAL A 6 -6.23 17.34 12.13
CA VAL A 6 -5.23 16.42 11.52
C VAL A 6 -5.88 15.12 11.01
N SER A 7 -6.78 14.52 11.80
CA SER A 7 -7.47 13.28 11.40
C SER A 7 -8.38 13.52 10.19
N ARG A 8 -9.06 14.66 10.14
CA ARG A 8 -9.92 15.06 9.01
C ARG A 8 -9.07 15.31 7.75
N ALA A 9 -7.96 16.04 7.87
CA ALA A 9 -7.06 16.32 6.76
C ALA A 9 -6.47 15.01 6.20
N LEU A 10 -6.05 14.08 7.08
CA LEU A 10 -5.51 12.78 6.67
C LEU A 10 -6.56 11.93 5.93
N LYS A 11 -7.81 11.91 6.41
CA LYS A 11 -8.91 11.23 5.70
C LYS A 11 -9.12 11.80 4.30
N ILE A 12 -9.20 13.11 4.16
CA ILE A 12 -9.39 13.79 2.86
C ILE A 12 -8.23 13.46 1.92
N SER A 13 -6.97 13.56 2.41
CA SER A 13 -5.79 13.24 1.63
C SER A 13 -5.82 11.80 1.11
N LEU A 14 -6.19 10.82 1.95
CA LEU A 14 -6.28 9.41 1.52
C LEU A 14 -7.38 9.17 0.48
N TYR A 15 -8.52 9.86 0.59
CA TYR A 15 -9.56 9.78 -0.45
C TYR A 15 -9.09 10.37 -1.78
N ILE A 16 -8.38 11.49 -1.75
CA ILE A 16 -7.81 12.11 -2.95
C ILE A 16 -6.77 11.17 -3.56
N ILE A 17 -5.85 10.62 -2.76
CA ILE A 17 -4.83 9.65 -3.22
C ILE A 17 -5.50 8.41 -3.82
N PHE A 18 -6.57 7.90 -3.21
CA PHE A 18 -7.31 6.75 -3.73
C PHE A 18 -7.95 7.08 -5.08
N ALA A 19 -8.65 8.20 -5.21
CA ALA A 19 -9.30 8.61 -6.45
C ALA A 19 -8.28 8.83 -7.57
N VAL A 20 -7.19 9.55 -7.30
CA VAL A 20 -6.09 9.78 -8.25
C VAL A 20 -5.43 8.45 -8.62
N GLY A 21 -5.23 7.55 -7.66
CA GLY A 21 -4.65 6.23 -7.87
C GLY A 21 -5.53 5.35 -8.78
N VAL A 22 -6.85 5.37 -8.60
CA VAL A 22 -7.79 4.64 -9.48
C VAL A 22 -7.73 5.20 -10.91
N CYS A 23 -7.81 6.53 -11.08
CA CYS A 23 -7.67 7.16 -12.38
C CYS A 23 -6.31 6.83 -13.02
N GLY A 24 -5.23 6.92 -12.24
CA GLY A 24 -3.88 6.58 -12.69
C GLY A 24 -3.75 5.11 -13.13
N THR A 25 -4.35 4.18 -12.39
CA THR A 25 -4.32 2.75 -12.76
C THR A 25 -5.07 2.50 -14.07
N ILE A 26 -6.20 3.16 -14.31
CA ILE A 26 -6.97 3.02 -15.56
C ILE A 26 -6.19 3.60 -16.75
N THR A 27 -5.54 4.75 -16.58
CA THR A 27 -4.78 5.43 -17.64
C THR A 27 -3.38 4.86 -17.87
N LEU A 28 -2.88 4.02 -16.94
CA LEU A 28 -1.54 3.48 -16.92
C LEU A 28 -1.14 2.75 -18.22
N PRO A 29 -1.96 1.89 -18.86
CA PRO A 29 -1.60 1.23 -20.12
C PRO A 29 -1.33 2.25 -21.24
N TRP A 30 -2.14 3.29 -21.36
CA TRP A 30 -1.97 4.34 -22.39
C TRP A 30 -0.74 5.20 -22.12
N MET A 31 -0.47 5.52 -20.86
CA MET A 31 0.74 6.28 -20.48
C MET A 31 2.00 5.47 -20.81
N ILE A 32 2.02 4.17 -20.52
CA ILE A 32 3.16 3.30 -20.83
C ILE A 32 3.33 3.20 -22.34
N ASP A 33 2.25 3.04 -23.09
CA ASP A 33 2.32 2.96 -24.55
C ASP A 33 2.89 4.25 -25.16
N SER A 34 2.48 5.40 -24.67
CA SER A 34 3.00 6.69 -25.11
C SER A 34 4.48 6.85 -24.73
N TYR A 35 4.85 6.49 -23.49
CA TYR A 35 6.23 6.54 -23.04
C TYR A 35 7.15 5.57 -23.80
N MET A 36 6.66 4.36 -24.06
CA MET A 36 7.41 3.37 -24.81
C MET A 36 7.59 3.75 -26.27
N ARG A 37 6.64 4.44 -26.92
CA ARG A 37 6.81 4.97 -28.28
C ARG A 37 7.96 5.99 -28.35
N ILE A 38 8.04 6.88 -27.37
CA ILE A 38 9.13 7.87 -27.29
C ILE A 38 10.49 7.18 -27.11
N LEU A 39 10.55 6.09 -26.31
CA LEU A 39 11.77 5.31 -26.09
C LEU A 39 12.08 4.35 -27.24
N TYR A 40 11.06 3.89 -27.98
CA TYR A 40 11.24 2.95 -29.11
C TYR A 40 12.02 3.57 -30.28
N ASP A 41 11.86 4.86 -30.51
CA ASP A 41 12.69 5.60 -31.47
C ASP A 41 14.16 5.73 -31.02
N ALA A 42 14.45 5.48 -29.72
CA ALA A 42 15.78 5.56 -29.15
C ALA A 42 16.41 4.18 -28.84
N TYR A 43 15.61 3.13 -28.55
CA TYR A 43 16.10 1.81 -28.14
C TYR A 43 15.18 0.68 -28.59
N TYR A 44 15.74 -0.40 -29.13
CA TYR A 44 15.02 -1.62 -29.53
C TYR A 44 14.48 -2.36 -28.31
N ILE A 45 13.28 -2.00 -27.83
CA ILE A 45 12.64 -2.65 -26.68
C ILE A 45 11.80 -3.83 -27.17
N GLN A 46 12.14 -5.02 -26.70
CA GLN A 46 11.49 -6.28 -27.07
C GLN A 46 10.01 -6.28 -26.60
N GLU A 47 9.07 -6.67 -27.46
CA GLU A 47 7.62 -6.69 -27.14
C GLU A 47 7.26 -7.46 -25.85
N GLY A 48 8.03 -8.49 -25.50
CA GLY A 48 7.88 -9.24 -24.27
C GLY A 48 8.07 -8.40 -23.01
N TYR A 49 9.03 -7.48 -23.03
CA TYR A 49 9.30 -6.56 -21.92
C TYR A 49 8.15 -5.57 -21.70
N ARG A 50 7.54 -5.06 -22.76
CA ARG A 50 6.41 -4.16 -22.69
C ARG A 50 5.23 -4.81 -21.96
N ARG A 51 4.83 -6.03 -22.36
CA ARG A 51 3.73 -6.76 -21.72
C ARG A 51 4.03 -7.04 -20.24
N PHE A 52 5.25 -7.44 -19.93
CA PHE A 52 5.70 -7.69 -18.56
C PHE A 52 5.60 -6.43 -17.70
N ILE A 53 6.08 -5.27 -18.16
CA ILE A 53 6.02 -4.01 -17.41
C ILE A 53 4.58 -3.57 -17.19
N ILE A 54 3.71 -3.65 -18.18
CA ILE A 54 2.29 -3.28 -18.02
C ILE A 54 1.65 -4.16 -16.97
N ALA A 55 1.81 -5.48 -17.05
CA ALA A 55 1.24 -6.42 -16.09
C ALA A 55 1.78 -6.18 -14.67
N PHE A 56 3.09 -5.98 -14.52
CA PHE A 56 3.74 -5.68 -13.24
C PHE A 56 3.21 -4.39 -12.62
N LEU A 57 3.13 -3.30 -13.40
CA LEU A 57 2.66 -2.01 -12.90
C LEU A 57 1.16 -2.02 -12.57
N MET A 58 0.33 -2.68 -13.38
CA MET A 58 -1.10 -2.85 -13.10
C MET A 58 -1.33 -3.62 -11.80
N LEU A 59 -0.60 -4.73 -11.62
CA LEU A 59 -0.73 -5.54 -10.41
C LEU A 59 -0.23 -4.81 -9.16
N SER A 60 0.93 -4.13 -9.26
CA SER A 60 1.46 -3.35 -8.13
C SER A 60 0.58 -2.15 -7.79
N ALA A 61 0.04 -1.43 -8.78
CA ALA A 61 -0.90 -0.34 -8.55
C ALA A 61 -2.19 -0.83 -7.87
N SER A 62 -2.73 -1.98 -8.29
CA SER A 62 -3.90 -2.58 -7.66
C SER A 62 -3.65 -2.92 -6.18
N LEU A 63 -2.49 -3.50 -5.85
CA LEU A 63 -2.12 -3.79 -4.46
C LEU A 63 -1.98 -2.53 -3.62
N VAL A 64 -1.38 -1.47 -4.17
CA VAL A 64 -1.29 -0.17 -3.49
C VAL A 64 -2.67 0.41 -3.22
N LEU A 65 -3.60 0.33 -4.17
CA LEU A 65 -4.98 0.79 -3.97
C LEU A 65 -5.69 0.02 -2.85
N VAL A 66 -5.47 -1.29 -2.74
CA VAL A 66 -6.01 -2.09 -1.64
C VAL A 66 -5.42 -1.65 -0.31
N ILE A 67 -4.10 -1.38 -0.24
CA ILE A 67 -3.45 -0.86 0.98
C ILE A 67 -4.06 0.48 1.39
N VAL A 68 -4.22 1.42 0.46
CA VAL A 68 -4.82 2.73 0.73
C VAL A 68 -6.27 2.57 1.22
N TRP A 69 -7.03 1.66 0.63
CA TRP A 69 -8.40 1.36 1.08
C TRP A 69 -8.43 0.82 2.52
N GLU A 70 -7.54 -0.10 2.88
CA GLU A 70 -7.43 -0.61 4.25
C GLU A 70 -7.02 0.49 5.23
N MET A 71 -6.14 1.42 4.85
CA MET A 71 -5.81 2.60 5.65
C MET A 71 -7.03 3.51 5.88
N ILE A 72 -7.86 3.73 4.85
CA ILE A 72 -9.12 4.48 4.99
C ILE A 72 -10.05 3.78 5.98
N ARG A 73 -10.13 2.45 5.95
CA ARG A 73 -10.96 1.66 6.88
C ARG A 73 -10.51 1.83 8.33
N ILE A 74 -9.21 1.83 8.61
CA ILE A 74 -8.67 2.11 9.96
C ILE A 74 -9.06 3.51 10.39
N LEU A 75 -8.82 4.53 9.55
CA LEU A 75 -9.12 5.92 9.90
C LEU A 75 -10.60 6.22 10.12
N ARG A 76 -11.50 5.40 9.59
CA ARG A 76 -12.94 5.50 9.87
C ARG A 76 -13.29 4.94 11.26
N SER A 77 -12.56 3.96 11.74
CA SER A 77 -12.86 3.30 13.03
C SER A 77 -12.22 4.00 14.23
N VAL A 78 -11.10 4.70 14.03
CA VAL A 78 -10.33 5.38 15.09
C VAL A 78 -11.15 6.37 15.93
N PRO A 79 -12.04 7.21 15.38
CA PRO A 79 -12.82 8.15 16.18
C PRO A 79 -13.85 7.50 17.11
N ILE A 80 -14.25 6.26 16.83
CA ILE A 80 -15.29 5.53 17.58
C ILE A 80 -14.60 4.73 18.70
N ASP A 81 -13.69 3.86 18.33
CA ASP A 81 -12.84 3.10 19.25
C ASP A 81 -11.56 2.67 18.52
N PRO A 82 -10.39 3.23 18.87
CA PRO A 82 -9.13 2.89 18.22
C PRO A 82 -8.65 1.49 18.60
N PHE A 83 -8.95 1.02 19.83
CA PHE A 83 -8.48 -0.24 20.37
C PHE A 83 -9.50 -1.35 20.20
N VAL A 84 -9.72 -1.76 18.94
CA VAL A 84 -10.62 -2.86 18.58
C VAL A 84 -9.83 -3.91 17.82
N MET A 85 -10.08 -5.18 18.10
CA MET A 85 -9.45 -6.33 17.44
C MET A 85 -9.58 -6.29 15.89
N ARG A 86 -10.62 -5.60 15.38
CA ARG A 86 -10.79 -5.35 13.95
C ARG A 86 -9.64 -4.53 13.35
N ASN A 87 -9.17 -3.48 14.04
CA ASN A 87 -8.07 -2.63 13.57
C ASN A 87 -6.74 -3.39 13.56
N VAL A 88 -6.54 -4.28 14.54
CA VAL A 88 -5.38 -5.20 14.58
C VAL A 88 -5.36 -6.10 13.33
N LYS A 89 -6.52 -6.68 12.95
CA LYS A 89 -6.63 -7.52 11.75
C LYS A 89 -6.33 -6.74 10.47
N ILE A 90 -6.85 -5.51 10.33
CA ILE A 90 -6.60 -4.67 9.16
C ILE A 90 -5.10 -4.30 9.07
N LEU A 91 -4.49 -3.93 10.19
CA LEU A 91 -3.07 -3.58 10.23
C LEU A 91 -2.17 -4.77 9.84
N ARG A 92 -2.55 -6.00 10.27
CA ARG A 92 -1.89 -7.23 9.83
C ARG A 92 -2.03 -7.45 8.32
N GLN A 93 -3.20 -7.20 7.76
CA GLN A 93 -3.44 -7.30 6.31
C GLN A 93 -2.57 -6.31 5.52
N ILE A 94 -2.46 -5.06 5.97
CA ILE A 94 -1.57 -4.05 5.38
C ILE A 94 -0.12 -4.55 5.39
N GLY A 95 0.36 -5.09 6.52
CA GLY A 95 1.71 -5.65 6.62
C GLY A 95 1.96 -6.78 5.61
N LEU A 96 1.01 -7.71 5.47
CA LEU A 96 1.08 -8.79 4.48
C LEU A 96 1.11 -8.28 3.04
N LEU A 97 0.27 -7.29 2.70
CA LEU A 97 0.21 -6.69 1.37
C LEU A 97 1.52 -5.96 1.02
N LEU A 98 2.12 -5.27 1.99
CA LEU A 98 3.42 -4.60 1.81
C LEU A 98 4.55 -5.61 1.57
N ILE A 99 4.59 -6.73 2.29
CA ILE A 99 5.57 -7.79 2.05
C ILE A 99 5.35 -8.44 0.69
N LEU A 100 4.09 -8.70 0.30
CA LEU A 100 3.76 -9.23 -1.03
C LEU A 100 4.25 -8.29 -2.13
N LEU A 101 4.02 -6.98 -1.96
CA LEU A 101 4.48 -5.96 -2.89
C LEU A 101 6.03 -5.95 -2.98
N ALA A 102 6.73 -6.05 -1.85
CA ALA A 102 8.19 -6.17 -1.81
C ALA A 102 8.70 -7.39 -2.59
N VAL A 103 8.09 -8.56 -2.39
CA VAL A 103 8.43 -9.79 -3.12
C VAL A 103 8.26 -9.59 -4.63
N MET A 104 7.17 -8.97 -5.07
CA MET A 104 6.95 -8.65 -6.50
C MET A 104 8.05 -7.74 -7.06
N PHE A 105 8.48 -6.74 -6.30
CA PHE A 105 9.55 -5.83 -6.73
C PHE A 105 10.90 -6.55 -6.82
N PHE A 106 11.21 -7.45 -5.90
CA PHE A 106 12.42 -8.28 -5.98
C PHE A 106 12.36 -9.28 -7.14
N LEU A 107 11.21 -9.91 -7.40
CA LEU A 107 11.04 -10.79 -8.56
C LEU A 107 11.26 -10.03 -9.87
N LYS A 108 10.79 -8.78 -9.98
CA LYS A 108 11.10 -7.93 -11.14
C LYS A 108 12.60 -7.71 -11.29
N CYS A 109 13.34 -7.53 -10.18
CA CYS A 109 14.79 -7.32 -10.21
C CYS A 109 15.56 -8.55 -10.77
N LEU A 110 15.01 -9.76 -10.69
CA LEU A 110 15.62 -10.94 -11.32
C LEU A 110 15.63 -10.88 -12.85
N TYR A 111 14.66 -10.17 -13.44
CA TYR A 111 14.58 -10.00 -14.90
C TYR A 111 15.28 -8.72 -15.38
N TYR A 112 15.04 -7.61 -14.68
CA TYR A 112 15.60 -6.30 -15.03
C TYR A 112 15.95 -5.54 -13.75
N VAL A 113 17.24 -5.52 -13.44
CA VAL A 113 17.76 -4.80 -12.28
C VAL A 113 17.71 -3.30 -12.53
N THR A 114 16.94 -2.60 -11.70
CA THR A 114 16.93 -1.15 -11.65
C THR A 114 17.12 -0.73 -10.19
N PHE A 115 18.09 0.14 -9.93
CA PHE A 115 18.39 0.61 -8.57
C PHE A 115 17.14 1.12 -7.84
N LEU A 116 16.30 1.90 -8.53
CA LEU A 116 15.04 2.40 -7.98
C LEU A 116 14.09 1.28 -7.56
N THR A 117 13.97 0.22 -8.36
CA THR A 117 13.10 -0.93 -8.05
C THR A 117 13.60 -1.67 -6.81
N MET A 118 14.91 -1.85 -6.68
CA MET A 118 15.52 -2.48 -5.52
C MET A 118 15.31 -1.65 -4.24
N ALA A 119 15.52 -0.34 -4.33
CA ALA A 119 15.28 0.59 -3.22
C ALA A 119 13.81 0.58 -2.76
N CYS A 120 12.86 0.60 -3.71
CA CYS A 120 11.43 0.49 -3.39
C CYS A 120 11.10 -0.86 -2.73
N GLY A 121 11.65 -1.98 -3.22
CA GLY A 121 11.47 -3.29 -2.60
C GLY A 121 11.93 -3.32 -1.14
N CYS A 122 13.13 -2.81 -0.85
CA CYS A 122 13.65 -2.69 0.51
C CYS A 122 12.74 -1.80 1.38
N MET A 123 12.27 -0.68 0.86
CA MET A 123 11.36 0.22 1.58
C MET A 123 10.04 -0.48 1.94
N PHE A 124 9.46 -1.27 1.03
CA PHE A 124 8.25 -2.03 1.31
C PHE A 124 8.46 -3.11 2.37
N VAL A 125 9.63 -3.76 2.42
CA VAL A 125 9.97 -4.69 3.51
C VAL A 125 9.96 -3.97 4.86
N VAL A 126 10.66 -2.84 4.96
CA VAL A 126 10.74 -2.06 6.20
C VAL A 126 9.36 -1.59 6.64
N CYS A 127 8.55 -1.05 5.72
CA CYS A 127 7.18 -0.63 6.01
C CYS A 127 6.29 -1.80 6.45
N GLY A 128 6.44 -2.98 5.84
CA GLY A 128 5.69 -4.18 6.19
C GLY A 128 6.04 -4.68 7.60
N LEU A 129 7.33 -4.74 7.93
CA LEU A 129 7.80 -5.10 9.28
C LEU A 129 7.32 -4.09 10.33
N PHE A 130 7.35 -2.79 10.00
CA PHE A 130 6.82 -1.75 10.88
C PHE A 130 5.31 -1.92 11.12
N ALA A 131 4.54 -2.25 10.08
CA ALA A 131 3.11 -2.53 10.21
C ALA A 131 2.85 -3.75 11.13
N PHE A 132 3.66 -4.81 11.05
CA PHE A 132 3.55 -5.95 11.98
C PHE A 132 3.91 -5.58 13.41
N THR A 133 4.93 -4.74 13.61
CA THR A 133 5.29 -4.24 14.94
C THR A 133 4.14 -3.44 15.56
N LEU A 134 3.55 -2.52 14.79
CA LEU A 134 2.36 -1.77 15.22
C LEU A 134 1.18 -2.71 15.51
N CYS A 135 0.96 -3.74 14.68
CA CYS A 135 -0.09 -4.73 14.88
C CYS A 135 0.06 -5.42 16.26
N ASN A 136 1.28 -5.80 16.64
CA ASN A 136 1.55 -6.43 17.94
C ASN A 136 1.31 -5.46 19.10
N LEU A 137 1.72 -4.19 18.99
CA LEU A 137 1.47 -3.17 20.00
C LEU A 137 -0.02 -2.89 20.20
N PHE A 138 -0.77 -2.74 19.10
CA PHE A 138 -2.22 -2.56 19.16
C PHE A 138 -2.93 -3.76 19.77
N ARG A 139 -2.48 -4.98 19.45
CA ARG A 139 -3.04 -6.20 20.06
C ARG A 139 -2.85 -6.21 21.57
N GLN A 140 -1.66 -5.85 22.07
CA GLN A 140 -1.41 -5.77 23.51
C GLN A 140 -2.32 -4.72 24.16
N ALA A 141 -2.46 -3.54 23.55
CA ALA A 141 -3.35 -2.50 24.05
C ALA A 141 -4.82 -2.92 24.12
N VAL A 142 -5.30 -3.70 23.14
CA VAL A 142 -6.66 -4.27 23.15
C VAL A 142 -6.84 -5.24 24.32
N VAL A 143 -5.89 -6.15 24.53
CA VAL A 143 -5.95 -7.13 25.63
C VAL A 143 -5.96 -6.42 26.98
N PHE A 144 -5.07 -5.44 27.21
CA PHE A 144 -5.08 -4.67 28.45
C PHE A 144 -6.40 -3.92 28.70
N LYS A 145 -7.02 -3.39 27.64
CA LYS A 145 -8.32 -2.75 27.77
C LYS A 145 -9.39 -3.74 28.20
N GLU A 146 -9.46 -4.93 27.54
CA GLU A 146 -10.43 -5.96 27.88
C GLU A 146 -10.26 -6.48 29.32
N GLU A 147 -9.02 -6.63 29.79
CA GLU A 147 -8.72 -7.04 31.18
C GLU A 147 -9.16 -5.96 32.20
N ASN A 148 -8.96 -4.68 31.91
CA ASN A 148 -9.40 -3.60 32.79
C ASN A 148 -10.94 -3.46 32.83
N ASP A 149 -11.61 -3.68 31.71
CA ASP A 149 -13.08 -3.59 31.66
C ASP A 149 -13.76 -4.77 32.42
N LEU A 150 -13.04 -5.87 32.65
CA LEU A 150 -13.53 -7.01 33.45
C LEU A 150 -13.27 -6.85 34.97
N THR A 151 -12.48 -5.86 35.39
CA THR A 151 -12.11 -5.66 36.79
C THR A 151 -12.99 -4.62 37.52
N ILE A 152 -13.98 -4.04 36.87
CA ILE A 152 -15.00 -3.16 37.43
C ILE A 152 -16.33 -3.91 37.54
#